data_35df30a1e6097940202a9b6a6b704a4f
#
_entry.id   35df30a1e6097940202a9b6a6b704a4f
#
_cell.length_a   1.000
_cell.length_b   1.000
_cell.length_c   1.000
_cell.angle_alpha   90.00
_cell.angle_beta   90.00
_cell.angle_gamma   90.00
#
_symmetry.space_group_name_H-M   'P 1'
#
loop_
_entity.id
_entity.type
_entity.pdbx_description
1 polymer ?
#
loop_
_entity_poly.entity_id
_entity_poly.type
_entity_poly.pdbx_seq_one_letter_code
_entity_poly.pdbx_strand_id
1 'polypeptide(L)'
;HNLVPGSPDVAAFPRDAWLAATRRALTVAPSDALRMGDPRGRIEMREALADYLGRVRGVRTSADSIVICAGTRHAVELMATALGGPIAVEAYGLFLFREALAAMGVPTVPIGVDEHGAVIDDLDRTTAAAALLTPAHHFPHGGPLHPARRKAVVDWADRTDAYLLEDDYDGEFRYDRQPVGAVQGLDPDRVVYLGSASKSLSPALRLGWMALPDHLIDRVLAASGGQQFYVNVIAQLTMAEFIANGSYDKHIRRMRLSYRRRRDRLVEALRPYDVGVAGLSAGLHLLLTLPDGTEPEVIRRAGEAGIALSGLGLLRHPDAGPEIRRTDGIVVSFGTPAEHAFAAAVDALCGVLAGARH
;
A
#
# COMPACT_ATOMS: atom_id res chain seq x y z
N HIS A 1 -7.86 -17.35 14.02
CA HIS A 1 -6.84 -16.31 13.95
C HIS A 1 -6.78 -15.72 12.54
N ASN A 2 -6.63 -14.39 12.44
CA ASN A 2 -6.51 -13.73 11.14
C ASN A 2 -5.07 -13.21 10.94
N LEU A 3 -4.34 -13.86 10.04
CA LEU A 3 -2.99 -13.49 9.61
C LEU A 3 -2.93 -13.02 8.15
N VAL A 4 -4.10 -12.75 7.53
CA VAL A 4 -4.17 -12.21 6.17
C VAL A 4 -3.67 -10.76 6.16
N PRO A 5 -2.78 -10.38 5.22
CA PRO A 5 -2.34 -9.01 5.09
C PRO A 5 -3.47 -8.08 4.62
N GLY A 6 -3.35 -6.80 4.94
CA GLY A 6 -4.28 -5.79 4.42
C GLY A 6 -4.90 -4.88 5.48
N SER A 7 -4.87 -5.25 6.76
CA SER A 7 -5.37 -4.42 7.86
C SER A 7 -4.26 -4.13 8.87
N PRO A 8 -4.21 -2.95 9.48
CA PRO A 8 -3.43 -2.73 10.70
C PRO A 8 -4.15 -3.35 11.91
N ASP A 9 -3.50 -3.31 13.07
CA ASP A 9 -4.18 -3.56 14.35
C ASP A 9 -5.22 -2.47 14.63
N VAL A 10 -6.47 -2.72 14.25
CA VAL A 10 -7.56 -1.76 14.44
C VAL A 10 -7.93 -1.53 15.91
N ALA A 11 -7.51 -2.43 16.82
CA ALA A 11 -7.69 -2.22 18.26
C ALA A 11 -6.75 -1.11 18.78
N ALA A 12 -5.63 -0.88 18.10
CA ALA A 12 -4.68 0.18 18.40
C ALA A 12 -5.05 1.55 17.80
N PHE A 13 -6.22 1.66 17.13
CA PHE A 13 -6.71 2.94 16.61
C PHE A 13 -6.73 4.00 17.72
N PRO A 14 -6.17 5.20 17.50
CA PRO A 14 -5.99 6.21 18.54
C PRO A 14 -7.28 7.00 18.83
N ARG A 15 -8.30 6.32 19.41
CA ARG A 15 -9.66 6.86 19.55
C ARG A 15 -9.72 8.24 20.23
N ASP A 16 -9.04 8.37 21.37
CA ASP A 16 -9.09 9.63 22.15
C ASP A 16 -8.44 10.80 21.39
N ALA A 17 -7.29 10.55 20.76
CA ALA A 17 -6.59 11.56 19.98
C ALA A 17 -7.37 11.92 18.70
N TRP A 18 -8.01 10.94 18.04
CA TRP A 18 -8.88 11.15 16.90
C TRP A 18 -10.10 11.95 17.28
N LEU A 19 -10.76 11.61 18.39
CA LEU A 19 -11.92 12.34 18.90
C LEU A 19 -11.57 13.81 19.26
N ALA A 20 -10.41 14.01 19.89
CA ALA A 20 -9.91 15.33 20.20
C ALA A 20 -9.63 16.16 18.93
N ALA A 21 -9.02 15.55 17.91
CA ALA A 21 -8.81 16.20 16.62
C ALA A 21 -10.13 16.53 15.92
N THR A 22 -11.10 15.61 15.91
CA THR A 22 -12.45 15.86 15.34
C THR A 22 -13.14 17.02 16.03
N ARG A 23 -13.09 17.06 17.36
CA ARG A 23 -13.68 18.17 18.13
C ARG A 23 -13.05 19.50 17.74
N ARG A 24 -11.71 19.60 17.73
CA ARG A 24 -11.01 20.84 17.34
C ARG A 24 -11.36 21.26 15.92
N ALA A 25 -11.26 20.31 14.96
CA ALA A 25 -11.56 20.57 13.57
C ALA A 25 -12.97 21.14 13.38
N LEU A 26 -13.99 20.54 14.00
CA LEU A 26 -15.37 21.02 13.89
C LEU A 26 -15.64 22.31 14.64
N THR A 27 -14.90 22.60 15.73
CA THR A 27 -15.05 23.83 16.49
C THR A 27 -14.57 25.07 15.70
N VAL A 28 -13.50 24.88 14.89
CA VAL A 28 -12.89 25.99 14.14
C VAL A 28 -13.35 26.06 12.68
N ALA A 29 -13.94 24.98 12.15
CA ALA A 29 -14.39 24.94 10.78
C ALA A 29 -15.51 25.96 10.52
N PRO A 30 -15.37 26.81 9.49
CA PRO A 30 -16.48 27.69 9.09
C PRO A 30 -17.66 26.87 8.55
N SER A 31 -18.88 27.40 8.63
CA SER A 31 -20.08 26.69 8.14
C SER A 31 -19.95 26.22 6.68
N ASP A 32 -19.26 27.00 5.84
CA ASP A 32 -19.03 26.66 4.44
C ASP A 32 -18.11 25.46 4.25
N ALA A 33 -17.31 25.10 5.25
CA ALA A 33 -16.50 23.87 5.22
C ALA A 33 -17.36 22.60 5.15
N LEU A 34 -18.63 22.67 5.60
CA LEU A 34 -19.58 21.56 5.57
C LEU A 34 -20.46 21.55 4.29
N ARG A 35 -20.20 22.46 3.36
CA ARG A 35 -20.82 22.43 2.02
C ARG A 35 -20.00 21.61 1.06
N MET A 36 -20.57 21.34 -0.11
CA MET A 36 -19.80 20.84 -1.25
C MET A 36 -18.75 21.88 -1.62
N GLY A 37 -17.52 21.49 -1.80
CA GLY A 37 -16.38 22.37 -2.02
C GLY A 37 -15.51 21.95 -3.23
N ASP A 38 -14.22 22.17 -3.13
CA ASP A 38 -13.24 21.82 -4.16
C ASP A 38 -13.26 20.30 -4.44
N PRO A 39 -13.42 19.84 -5.70
CA PRO A 39 -13.40 18.42 -6.04
C PRO A 39 -12.08 17.72 -5.72
N ARG A 40 -11.00 18.45 -5.52
CA ARG A 40 -9.71 17.90 -5.04
C ARG A 40 -9.75 17.50 -3.56
N GLY A 41 -10.77 17.93 -2.82
CA GLY A 41 -10.89 17.76 -1.36
C GLY A 41 -10.54 19.02 -0.59
N ARG A 42 -10.68 18.95 0.72
CA ARG A 42 -10.48 20.10 1.62
C ARG A 42 -9.05 20.63 1.56
N ILE A 43 -8.93 21.96 1.46
CA ILE A 43 -7.63 22.63 1.38
C ILE A 43 -6.79 22.34 2.64
N GLU A 44 -7.42 22.30 3.81
CA GLU A 44 -6.73 22.03 5.08
C GLU A 44 -6.07 20.63 5.07
N MET A 45 -6.73 19.65 4.47
CA MET A 45 -6.17 18.30 4.32
C MET A 45 -5.03 18.28 3.31
N ARG A 46 -5.20 18.96 2.19
CA ARG A 46 -4.20 19.01 1.12
C ARG A 46 -2.91 19.71 1.56
N GLU A 47 -3.03 20.83 2.30
CA GLU A 47 -1.90 21.55 2.90
C GLU A 47 -1.16 20.68 3.93
N ALA A 48 -1.91 20.06 4.85
CA ALA A 48 -1.33 19.17 5.86
C ALA A 48 -0.61 17.97 5.23
N LEU A 49 -1.15 17.40 4.14
CA LEU A 49 -0.52 16.31 3.41
C LEU A 49 0.72 16.76 2.64
N ALA A 50 0.69 17.92 1.96
CA ALA A 50 1.84 18.42 1.22
C ALA A 50 3.05 18.58 2.16
N ASP A 51 2.85 19.18 3.32
CA ASP A 51 3.90 19.31 4.34
C ASP A 51 4.38 17.95 4.88
N TYR A 52 3.43 17.08 5.26
CA TYR A 52 3.73 15.76 5.80
C TYR A 52 4.52 14.90 4.80
N LEU A 53 4.04 14.78 3.57
CA LEU A 53 4.64 13.94 2.53
C LEU A 53 6.03 14.46 2.10
N GLY A 54 6.18 15.77 1.99
CA GLY A 54 7.48 16.39 1.73
C GLY A 54 8.51 16.03 2.80
N ARG A 55 8.12 16.17 4.07
CA ARG A 55 8.99 15.93 5.23
C ARG A 55 9.30 14.44 5.46
N VAL A 56 8.31 13.56 5.28
CA VAL A 56 8.44 12.15 5.69
C VAL A 56 8.82 11.23 4.54
N ARG A 57 8.38 11.53 3.32
CA ARG A 57 8.57 10.70 2.14
C ARG A 57 9.42 11.33 1.04
N GLY A 58 9.72 12.62 1.15
CA GLY A 58 10.45 13.36 0.11
C GLY A 58 9.62 13.57 -1.17
N VAL A 59 8.29 13.51 -1.07
CA VAL A 59 7.37 13.80 -2.17
C VAL A 59 7.44 15.30 -2.49
N ARG A 60 7.60 15.62 -3.76
CA ARG A 60 7.65 17.00 -4.27
C ARG A 60 6.26 17.38 -4.78
N THR A 61 5.48 18.05 -3.94
CA THR A 61 4.09 18.39 -4.26
C THR A 61 3.65 19.67 -3.55
N SER A 62 2.57 20.25 -4.00
CA SER A 62 1.87 21.35 -3.34
C SER A 62 0.44 20.93 -2.99
N ALA A 63 -0.26 21.72 -2.19
CA ALA A 63 -1.66 21.50 -1.92
C ALA A 63 -2.53 21.50 -3.19
N ASP A 64 -2.12 22.22 -4.22
CA ASP A 64 -2.86 22.30 -5.48
C ASP A 64 -2.74 21.05 -6.35
N SER A 65 -1.65 20.30 -6.17
CA SER A 65 -1.37 19.05 -6.89
C SER A 65 -1.87 17.80 -6.14
N ILE A 66 -2.50 17.97 -4.97
CA ILE A 66 -3.07 16.85 -4.19
C ILE A 66 -4.57 16.71 -4.46
N VAL A 67 -4.99 15.46 -4.74
CA VAL A 67 -6.40 15.07 -4.85
C VAL A 67 -6.72 14.00 -3.79
N ILE A 68 -7.75 14.25 -2.98
CA ILE A 68 -8.22 13.32 -1.95
C ILE A 68 -9.16 12.30 -2.58
N CYS A 69 -8.99 11.02 -2.23
CA CYS A 69 -9.77 9.92 -2.76
C CYS A 69 -10.16 8.89 -1.67
N ALA A 70 -10.98 7.91 -2.03
CA ALA A 70 -11.48 6.90 -1.09
C ALA A 70 -10.52 5.71 -0.91
N GLY A 71 -9.22 5.97 -0.87
CA GLY A 71 -8.14 4.99 -0.73
C GLY A 71 -7.49 4.61 -2.06
N THR A 72 -6.39 3.84 -2.00
CA THR A 72 -5.54 3.55 -3.17
C THR A 72 -6.29 2.87 -4.32
N ARG A 73 -7.23 1.95 -4.03
CA ARG A 73 -8.03 1.32 -5.09
C ARG A 73 -8.78 2.37 -5.92
N HIS A 74 -9.46 3.31 -5.26
CA HIS A 74 -10.18 4.39 -5.95
C HIS A 74 -9.21 5.29 -6.74
N ALA A 75 -8.00 5.57 -6.19
CA ALA A 75 -6.96 6.30 -6.91
C ALA A 75 -6.55 5.57 -8.21
N VAL A 76 -6.32 4.26 -8.15
CA VAL A 76 -5.99 3.43 -9.33
C VAL A 76 -7.12 3.45 -10.36
N GLU A 77 -8.38 3.32 -9.93
CA GLU A 77 -9.57 3.40 -10.81
C GLU A 77 -9.67 4.76 -11.52
N LEU A 78 -9.45 5.86 -10.79
CA LEU A 78 -9.42 7.20 -11.36
C LEU A 78 -8.29 7.39 -12.36
N MET A 79 -7.08 6.93 -12.02
CA MET A 79 -5.92 7.00 -12.92
C MET A 79 -6.14 6.16 -14.18
N ALA A 80 -6.67 4.95 -14.06
CA ALA A 80 -6.98 4.10 -15.19
C ALA A 80 -7.97 4.77 -16.16
N THR A 81 -9.01 5.42 -15.63
CA THR A 81 -9.98 6.18 -16.41
C THR A 81 -9.34 7.41 -17.06
N ALA A 82 -8.52 8.14 -16.31
CA ALA A 82 -7.88 9.36 -16.79
C ALA A 82 -6.84 9.10 -17.88
N LEU A 83 -6.04 8.03 -17.74
CA LEU A 83 -4.96 7.73 -18.67
C LEU A 83 -5.46 6.97 -19.92
N GLY A 84 -6.37 6.03 -19.73
CA GLY A 84 -6.73 5.06 -20.75
C GLY A 84 -5.60 4.06 -21.04
N GLY A 85 -5.90 2.97 -21.72
CA GLY A 85 -4.90 1.97 -22.11
C GLY A 85 -4.55 0.97 -21.01
N PRO A 86 -3.67 0.00 -21.33
CA PRO A 86 -3.24 -1.02 -20.39
C PRO A 86 -2.41 -0.46 -19.23
N ILE A 87 -2.45 -1.14 -18.08
CA ILE A 87 -1.60 -0.83 -16.94
C ILE A 87 -0.67 -2.01 -16.68
N ALA A 88 0.64 -1.75 -16.68
CA ALA A 88 1.62 -2.74 -16.25
C ALA A 88 1.55 -2.88 -14.73
N VAL A 89 1.61 -4.13 -14.23
CA VAL A 89 1.55 -4.44 -12.81
C VAL A 89 2.61 -5.47 -12.45
N GLU A 90 3.09 -5.44 -11.23
CA GLU A 90 3.98 -6.47 -10.71
C GLU A 90 3.29 -7.85 -10.78
N ALA A 91 3.97 -8.86 -11.32
CA ALA A 91 3.41 -10.19 -11.55
C ALA A 91 2.95 -10.89 -10.26
N TYR A 92 3.51 -10.48 -9.13
CA TYR A 92 3.01 -10.77 -7.80
C TYR A 92 2.60 -9.46 -7.15
N GLY A 93 1.32 -9.30 -6.88
CA GLY A 93 0.78 -8.06 -6.35
C GLY A 93 -0.63 -8.21 -5.78
N LEU A 94 -1.19 -7.14 -5.27
CA LEU A 94 -2.53 -7.17 -4.69
C LEU A 94 -3.57 -7.40 -5.79
N PHE A 95 -4.16 -8.59 -5.80
CA PHE A 95 -5.16 -9.01 -6.81
C PHE A 95 -6.37 -8.09 -6.92
N LEU A 96 -6.74 -7.38 -5.84
CA LEU A 96 -7.86 -6.43 -5.81
C LEU A 96 -7.72 -5.28 -6.82
N PHE A 97 -6.50 -4.88 -7.16
CA PHE A 97 -6.29 -3.87 -8.20
C PHE A 97 -6.58 -4.45 -9.58
N ARG A 98 -6.11 -5.66 -9.86
CA ARG A 98 -6.38 -6.35 -11.13
C ARG A 98 -7.88 -6.59 -11.33
N GLU A 99 -8.57 -7.04 -10.27
CA GLU A 99 -10.03 -7.22 -10.33
C GLU A 99 -10.78 -5.90 -10.57
N ALA A 100 -10.35 -4.81 -9.92
CA ALA A 100 -10.94 -3.50 -10.14
C ALA A 100 -10.76 -3.03 -11.59
N LEU A 101 -9.53 -3.14 -12.12
CA LEU A 101 -9.21 -2.76 -13.49
C LEU A 101 -9.93 -3.64 -14.51
N ALA A 102 -9.99 -4.95 -14.28
CA ALA A 102 -10.73 -5.89 -15.14
C ALA A 102 -12.24 -5.57 -15.18
N ALA A 103 -12.84 -5.22 -14.03
CA ALA A 103 -14.24 -4.80 -13.96
C ALA A 103 -14.53 -3.51 -14.75
N MET A 104 -13.52 -2.68 -14.98
CA MET A 104 -13.58 -1.47 -15.79
C MET A 104 -13.22 -1.73 -17.28
N GLY A 105 -12.86 -2.97 -17.64
CA GLY A 105 -12.39 -3.31 -18.97
C GLY A 105 -10.97 -2.82 -19.28
N VAL A 106 -10.18 -2.49 -18.27
CA VAL A 106 -8.79 -2.04 -18.41
C VAL A 106 -7.85 -3.24 -18.33
N PRO A 107 -7.10 -3.55 -19.40
CA PRO A 107 -6.15 -4.66 -19.39
C PRO A 107 -4.98 -4.41 -18.42
N THR A 108 -4.53 -5.46 -17.77
CA THR A 108 -3.29 -5.43 -16.99
C THR A 108 -2.21 -6.30 -17.63
N VAL A 109 -0.96 -5.86 -17.60
CA VAL A 109 0.18 -6.57 -18.19
C VAL A 109 1.18 -6.88 -17.06
N PRO A 110 1.45 -8.17 -16.76
CA PRO A 110 2.39 -8.52 -15.71
C PRO A 110 3.84 -8.25 -16.13
N ILE A 111 4.63 -7.68 -15.22
CA ILE A 111 6.08 -7.58 -15.31
C ILE A 111 6.74 -8.39 -14.19
N GLY A 112 7.92 -8.93 -14.46
CA GLY A 112 8.65 -9.77 -13.52
C GLY A 112 9.04 -9.05 -12.24
N VAL A 113 9.29 -9.83 -11.20
CA VAL A 113 9.82 -9.35 -9.91
C VAL A 113 10.94 -10.32 -9.48
N ASP A 114 12.06 -9.75 -9.07
CA ASP A 114 13.22 -10.48 -8.52
C ASP A 114 13.70 -9.87 -7.19
N GLU A 115 14.89 -10.22 -6.73
CA GLU A 115 15.49 -9.73 -5.49
C GLU A 115 15.77 -8.21 -5.50
N HIS A 116 15.74 -7.56 -6.67
CA HIS A 116 15.91 -6.13 -6.86
C HIS A 116 14.58 -5.38 -7.07
N GLY A 117 13.45 -6.06 -6.92
CA GLY A 117 12.09 -5.55 -7.14
C GLY A 117 11.59 -5.76 -8.57
N ALA A 118 10.70 -4.93 -9.06
CA ALA A 118 10.14 -5.02 -10.41
C ALA A 118 11.23 -5.00 -11.50
N VAL A 119 11.11 -5.87 -12.50
CA VAL A 119 12.00 -5.96 -13.67
C VAL A 119 11.57 -4.89 -14.67
N ILE A 120 12.23 -3.74 -14.63
CA ILE A 120 11.83 -2.56 -15.42
C ILE A 120 11.97 -2.79 -16.93
N ASP A 121 12.95 -3.59 -17.35
CA ASP A 121 13.17 -3.91 -18.78
C ASP A 121 11.96 -4.63 -19.42
N ASP A 122 11.10 -5.28 -18.63
CA ASP A 122 9.87 -5.88 -19.13
C ASP A 122 8.87 -4.82 -19.62
N LEU A 123 8.90 -3.61 -19.09
CA LEU A 123 8.06 -2.50 -19.51
C LEU A 123 8.28 -2.11 -20.97
N ASP A 124 9.51 -2.24 -21.49
CA ASP A 124 9.83 -1.93 -22.88
C ASP A 124 9.13 -2.86 -23.89
N ARG A 125 8.60 -3.99 -23.41
CA ARG A 125 7.82 -4.95 -24.22
C ARG A 125 6.31 -4.70 -24.15
N THR A 126 5.90 -3.66 -23.45
CA THR A 126 4.48 -3.32 -23.23
C THR A 126 4.09 -2.05 -23.95
N THR A 127 2.78 -1.87 -24.13
CA THR A 127 2.17 -0.61 -24.56
C THR A 127 1.41 0.04 -23.41
N ALA A 128 1.88 -0.18 -22.17
CA ALA A 128 1.21 0.29 -20.98
C ALA A 128 1.24 1.82 -20.89
N ALA A 129 0.09 2.42 -20.59
CA ALA A 129 -0.04 3.84 -20.32
C ALA A 129 0.51 4.23 -18.92
N ALA A 130 0.58 3.24 -18.03
CA ALA A 130 1.19 3.41 -16.71
C ALA A 130 1.71 2.08 -16.17
N ALA A 131 2.66 2.16 -15.21
CA ALA A 131 3.10 1.04 -14.39
C ALA A 131 2.66 1.27 -12.93
N LEU A 132 1.89 0.36 -12.35
CA LEU A 132 1.52 0.37 -10.94
C LEU A 132 2.51 -0.48 -10.14
N LEU A 133 3.35 0.16 -9.36
CA LEU A 133 4.42 -0.48 -8.61
C LEU A 133 4.36 -0.11 -7.12
N THR A 134 5.02 -0.94 -6.29
CA THR A 134 5.22 -0.74 -4.85
C THR A 134 6.70 -0.52 -4.50
N PRO A 135 7.34 0.59 -4.94
CA PRO A 135 8.79 0.75 -4.96
C PRO A 135 9.44 0.88 -3.58
N ALA A 136 8.70 1.34 -2.57
CA ALA A 136 9.24 1.49 -1.22
C ALA A 136 9.35 0.15 -0.48
N HIS A 137 8.34 -0.71 -0.67
CA HIS A 137 8.20 -2.01 -0.04
C HIS A 137 7.30 -2.89 -0.90
N HIS A 138 7.91 -3.74 -1.74
CA HIS A 138 7.19 -4.57 -2.69
C HIS A 138 6.21 -5.52 -1.98
N PHE A 139 4.95 -5.49 -2.38
CA PHE A 139 3.97 -6.47 -1.93
C PHE A 139 3.87 -7.63 -2.94
N PRO A 140 4.07 -8.90 -2.54
CA PRO A 140 4.28 -9.38 -1.17
C PRO A 140 5.75 -9.68 -0.78
N HIS A 141 6.73 -9.54 -1.68
CA HIS A 141 8.11 -10.01 -1.46
C HIS A 141 8.89 -9.20 -0.40
N GLY A 142 8.48 -7.97 -0.11
CA GLY A 142 9.01 -7.18 0.99
C GLY A 142 10.36 -6.50 0.72
N GLY A 143 10.86 -6.49 -0.52
CA GLY A 143 12.06 -5.75 -0.93
C GLY A 143 11.74 -4.35 -1.45
N PRO A 144 12.68 -3.38 -1.40
CA PRO A 144 12.53 -2.12 -2.10
C PRO A 144 12.94 -2.27 -3.56
N LEU A 145 12.40 -1.43 -4.42
CA LEU A 145 12.91 -1.29 -5.77
C LEU A 145 14.35 -0.74 -5.73
N HIS A 146 15.28 -1.48 -6.36
CA HIS A 146 16.71 -1.11 -6.40
C HIS A 146 16.92 0.31 -6.95
N PRO A 147 17.86 1.08 -6.42
CA PRO A 147 18.08 2.48 -6.84
C PRO A 147 18.25 2.69 -8.35
N ALA A 148 18.96 1.78 -9.04
CA ALA A 148 19.11 1.84 -10.49
C ALA A 148 17.75 1.64 -11.22
N ARG A 149 16.88 0.75 -10.71
CA ARG A 149 15.55 0.50 -11.27
C ARG A 149 14.58 1.65 -10.98
N ARG A 150 14.75 2.35 -9.86
CA ARG A 150 13.98 3.57 -9.56
C ARG A 150 14.23 4.65 -10.61
N LYS A 151 15.51 4.80 -11.03
CA LYS A 151 15.83 5.70 -12.14
C LYS A 151 15.30 5.14 -13.47
N ALA A 152 15.50 3.87 -13.74
CA ALA A 152 15.10 3.25 -15.00
C ALA A 152 13.59 3.35 -15.26
N VAL A 153 12.73 3.23 -14.23
CA VAL A 153 11.27 3.36 -14.41
C VAL A 153 10.86 4.79 -14.71
N VAL A 154 11.55 5.79 -14.15
CA VAL A 154 11.34 7.21 -14.48
C VAL A 154 11.77 7.47 -15.92
N ASP A 155 12.97 7.01 -16.31
CA ASP A 155 13.48 7.13 -17.68
C ASP A 155 12.55 6.42 -18.70
N TRP A 156 11.95 5.28 -18.33
CA TRP A 156 10.93 4.61 -19.15
C TRP A 156 9.68 5.46 -19.31
N ALA A 157 9.14 5.99 -18.21
CA ALA A 157 7.93 6.79 -18.23
C ALA A 157 8.09 8.05 -19.10
N ASP A 158 9.24 8.72 -19.01
CA ASP A 158 9.54 9.90 -19.85
C ASP A 158 9.68 9.53 -21.33
N ARG A 159 10.43 8.46 -21.64
CA ARG A 159 10.67 8.02 -23.01
C ARG A 159 9.40 7.55 -23.74
N THR A 160 8.45 6.96 -23.03
CA THR A 160 7.24 6.37 -23.61
C THR A 160 5.98 7.21 -23.42
N ASP A 161 6.09 8.39 -22.84
CA ASP A 161 4.98 9.26 -22.43
C ASP A 161 3.97 8.55 -21.50
N ALA A 162 4.47 7.60 -20.71
CA ALA A 162 3.72 6.86 -19.70
C ALA A 162 3.90 7.44 -18.30
N TYR A 163 3.26 6.82 -17.30
CA TYR A 163 3.34 7.24 -15.91
C TYR A 163 3.71 6.09 -14.98
N LEU A 164 4.41 6.41 -13.89
CA LEU A 164 4.52 5.53 -12.74
C LEU A 164 3.40 5.86 -11.73
N LEU A 165 2.61 4.88 -11.35
CA LEU A 165 1.69 4.93 -10.22
C LEU A 165 2.42 4.28 -9.04
N GLU A 166 2.96 5.09 -8.13
CA GLU A 166 3.69 4.64 -6.96
C GLU A 166 2.73 4.39 -5.80
N ASP A 167 2.40 3.11 -5.53
CA ASP A 167 1.61 2.74 -4.35
C ASP A 167 2.51 2.63 -3.11
N ASP A 168 2.48 3.65 -2.27
CA ASP A 168 3.24 3.74 -1.03
C ASP A 168 2.33 3.39 0.17
N TYR A 169 1.85 2.16 0.18
CA TYR A 169 0.80 1.68 1.10
C TYR A 169 1.24 1.56 2.57
N ASP A 170 2.54 1.37 2.84
CA ASP A 170 3.08 1.15 4.19
C ASP A 170 4.45 1.82 4.45
N GLY A 171 4.80 2.81 3.64
CA GLY A 171 6.10 3.49 3.70
C GLY A 171 6.44 4.15 5.04
N GLU A 172 5.45 4.38 5.92
CA GLU A 172 5.67 4.82 7.29
C GLU A 172 6.30 3.73 8.18
N PHE A 173 6.18 2.44 7.81
CA PHE A 173 6.57 1.30 8.64
C PHE A 173 7.90 0.69 8.24
N ARG A 174 8.99 1.48 8.32
CA ARG A 174 10.35 0.98 8.19
C ARG A 174 11.03 0.86 9.56
N TYR A 175 11.78 -0.24 9.75
CA TYR A 175 12.42 -0.60 11.02
C TYR A 175 13.94 -0.54 10.96
N ASP A 176 14.52 -0.48 9.76
CA ASP A 176 15.96 -0.45 9.43
C ASP A 176 16.48 0.96 9.44
N ARG A 177 16.21 1.93 10.01
CA ARG A 177 16.75 3.31 10.10
C ARG A 177 17.22 3.93 8.76
N GLN A 178 16.99 3.28 7.63
CA GLN A 178 17.30 3.81 6.31
C GLN A 178 15.99 4.27 5.64
N PRO A 179 15.72 5.58 5.58
CA PRO A 179 14.55 6.07 4.88
C PRO A 179 14.72 5.82 3.38
N VAL A 180 13.72 5.21 2.77
CA VAL A 180 13.60 5.14 1.31
C VAL A 180 12.58 6.21 0.91
N GLY A 181 13.04 7.26 0.27
CA GLY A 181 12.16 8.31 -0.24
C GLY A 181 11.23 7.80 -1.34
N ALA A 182 10.15 8.51 -1.63
CA ALA A 182 9.29 8.20 -2.76
C ALA A 182 10.04 8.36 -4.10
N VAL A 183 9.66 7.57 -5.10
CA VAL A 183 10.16 7.73 -6.49
C VAL A 183 9.64 9.04 -7.06
N GLN A 184 8.45 9.46 -6.66
CA GLN A 184 7.84 10.71 -7.08
C GLN A 184 8.76 11.93 -6.89
N GLY A 185 9.58 11.93 -5.84
CA GLY A 185 10.56 13.00 -5.62
C GLY A 185 11.64 13.08 -6.70
N LEU A 186 11.86 12.05 -7.52
CA LEU A 186 12.80 12.07 -8.64
C LEU A 186 12.20 12.79 -9.84
N ASP A 187 10.92 12.55 -10.14
CA ASP A 187 10.23 13.18 -11.26
C ASP A 187 8.72 13.37 -10.95
N PRO A 188 8.34 14.56 -10.46
CA PRO A 188 6.94 14.88 -10.17
C PRO A 188 6.03 14.96 -11.40
N ASP A 189 6.61 15.07 -12.60
CA ASP A 189 5.84 15.20 -13.85
C ASP A 189 5.46 13.85 -14.46
N ARG A 190 6.15 12.76 -14.05
CA ARG A 190 5.92 11.39 -14.55
C ARG A 190 5.49 10.40 -13.47
N VAL A 191 5.59 10.76 -12.19
CA VAL A 191 5.24 9.86 -11.10
C VAL A 191 4.06 10.40 -10.31
N VAL A 192 3.00 9.60 -10.27
CA VAL A 192 1.83 9.81 -9.42
C VAL A 192 2.04 9.07 -8.11
N TYR A 193 2.13 9.78 -7.01
CA TYR A 193 2.22 9.17 -5.69
C TYR A 193 0.83 8.84 -5.15
N LEU A 194 0.64 7.61 -4.69
CA LEU A 194 -0.61 7.11 -4.09
C LEU A 194 -0.37 6.77 -2.62
N GLY A 195 -1.14 7.40 -1.74
CA GLY A 195 -1.06 7.13 -0.31
C GLY A 195 -2.44 6.94 0.34
N SER A 196 -2.46 6.34 1.52
CA SER A 196 -3.72 6.16 2.26
C SER A 196 -3.51 6.02 3.76
N ALA A 197 -4.55 6.34 4.54
CA ALA A 197 -4.60 6.10 5.97
C ALA A 197 -4.97 4.64 6.34
N SER A 198 -5.12 3.75 5.34
CA SER A 198 -5.64 2.40 5.55
C SER A 198 -4.72 1.51 6.40
N LYS A 199 -3.40 1.63 6.23
CA LYS A 199 -2.42 0.83 6.96
C LYS A 199 -1.92 1.52 8.23
N SER A 200 -1.96 2.84 8.24
CA SER A 200 -1.52 3.64 9.37
C SER A 200 -2.58 3.81 10.46
N LEU A 201 -3.86 3.86 10.08
CA LEU A 201 -4.98 4.06 11.00
C LEU A 201 -6.05 2.97 10.86
N SER A 202 -6.85 3.01 9.78
CA SER A 202 -7.91 2.04 9.53
C SER A 202 -8.39 2.09 8.08
N PRO A 203 -8.61 0.94 7.43
CA PRO A 203 -9.22 0.90 6.10
C PRO A 203 -10.67 1.41 6.10
N ALA A 204 -11.36 1.41 7.25
CA ALA A 204 -12.72 1.91 7.38
C ALA A 204 -12.85 3.44 7.22
N LEU A 205 -11.75 4.19 7.38
CA LEU A 205 -11.76 5.64 7.16
C LEU A 205 -11.99 6.00 5.69
N ARG A 206 -11.66 5.08 4.76
CA ARG A 206 -11.77 5.32 3.32
C ARG A 206 -11.11 6.64 2.90
N LEU A 207 -9.91 6.88 3.42
CA LEU A 207 -9.17 8.13 3.22
C LEU A 207 -7.83 7.83 2.55
N GLY A 208 -7.69 8.31 1.32
CA GLY A 208 -6.49 8.24 0.52
C GLY A 208 -6.23 9.55 -0.21
N TRP A 209 -5.10 9.64 -0.86
CA TRP A 209 -4.67 10.82 -1.60
C TRP A 209 -3.75 10.46 -2.76
N MET A 210 -3.73 11.32 -3.75
CA MET A 210 -2.80 11.29 -4.88
C MET A 210 -2.02 12.61 -4.89
N ALA A 211 -0.71 12.55 -5.07
CA ALA A 211 0.07 13.71 -5.53
C ALA A 211 0.28 13.54 -7.03
N LEU A 212 -0.28 14.44 -7.80
CA LEU A 212 -0.40 14.36 -9.25
C LEU A 212 0.54 15.35 -9.94
N PRO A 213 1.04 15.03 -11.14
CA PRO A 213 1.47 16.04 -12.09
C PRO A 213 0.35 17.06 -12.36
N ASP A 214 0.66 18.35 -12.40
CA ASP A 214 -0.36 19.40 -12.53
C ASP A 214 -1.24 19.23 -13.77
N HIS A 215 -0.66 18.78 -14.88
CA HIS A 215 -1.40 18.56 -16.13
C HIS A 215 -2.38 17.37 -16.12
N LEU A 216 -2.31 16.51 -15.09
CA LEU A 216 -3.25 15.39 -14.92
C LEU A 216 -4.44 15.72 -14.04
N ILE A 217 -4.41 16.82 -13.28
CA ILE A 217 -5.45 17.15 -12.30
C ILE A 217 -6.83 17.20 -12.96
N ASP A 218 -6.98 17.98 -14.01
CA ASP A 218 -8.28 18.13 -14.71
C ASP A 218 -8.78 16.82 -15.31
N ARG A 219 -7.87 15.99 -15.82
CA ARG A 219 -8.22 14.64 -16.36
C ARG A 219 -8.72 13.71 -15.26
N VAL A 220 -8.08 13.72 -14.09
CA VAL A 220 -8.48 12.93 -12.93
C VAL A 220 -9.81 13.41 -12.36
N LEU A 221 -10.02 14.72 -12.27
CA LEU A 221 -11.29 15.30 -11.84
C LEU A 221 -12.43 14.98 -12.82
N ALA A 222 -12.17 15.00 -14.11
CA ALA A 222 -13.14 14.56 -15.14
C ALA A 222 -13.45 13.06 -15.00
N ALA A 223 -12.45 12.22 -14.74
CA ALA A 223 -12.60 10.78 -14.52
C ALA A 223 -13.49 10.46 -13.31
N SER A 224 -13.53 11.34 -12.30
CA SER A 224 -14.44 11.22 -11.16
C SER A 224 -15.91 11.49 -11.52
N GLY A 225 -16.22 11.78 -12.78
CA GLY A 225 -17.55 12.10 -13.26
C GLY A 225 -18.04 13.49 -12.84
N GLY A 226 -17.14 14.37 -12.43
CA GLY A 226 -17.49 15.69 -11.89
C GLY A 226 -18.31 15.59 -10.59
N GLN A 227 -18.54 14.38 -10.10
CA GLN A 227 -19.23 14.15 -8.83
C GLN A 227 -18.25 14.45 -7.70
N GLN A 228 -18.64 15.42 -6.92
CA GLN A 228 -17.86 15.90 -5.81
C GLN A 228 -17.98 14.90 -4.64
N PHE A 229 -16.82 14.48 -4.12
CA PHE A 229 -16.67 13.91 -2.78
C PHE A 229 -17.11 12.46 -2.56
N TYR A 230 -16.20 11.58 -2.85
CA TYR A 230 -16.24 10.20 -2.32
C TYR A 230 -15.72 10.13 -0.88
N VAL A 231 -15.15 11.21 -0.33
CA VAL A 231 -14.53 11.20 0.99
C VAL A 231 -15.22 12.19 1.92
N ASN A 232 -15.61 11.68 3.07
CA ASN A 232 -16.29 12.46 4.12
C ASN A 232 -15.45 13.68 4.54
N VAL A 233 -16.05 14.86 4.45
CA VAL A 233 -15.42 16.14 4.80
C VAL A 233 -14.94 16.18 6.26
N ILE A 234 -15.73 15.63 7.19
CA ILE A 234 -15.34 15.58 8.60
C ILE A 234 -14.08 14.72 8.79
N ALA A 235 -13.97 13.59 8.08
CA ALA A 235 -12.77 12.77 8.12
C ALA A 235 -11.55 13.51 7.58
N GLN A 236 -11.71 14.29 6.50
CA GLN A 236 -10.62 15.11 5.95
C GLN A 236 -10.17 16.20 6.96
N LEU A 237 -11.10 16.98 7.51
CA LEU A 237 -10.79 18.01 8.50
C LEU A 237 -10.15 17.41 9.76
N THR A 238 -10.66 16.24 10.21
CA THR A 238 -10.10 15.53 11.36
C THR A 238 -8.65 15.08 11.09
N MET A 239 -8.40 14.52 9.89
CA MET A 239 -7.06 14.05 9.53
C MET A 239 -6.08 15.21 9.38
N ALA A 240 -6.52 16.34 8.78
CA ALA A 240 -5.71 17.56 8.70
C ALA A 240 -5.26 18.01 10.09
N GLU A 241 -6.20 18.15 11.03
CA GLU A 241 -5.92 18.52 12.42
C GLU A 241 -5.02 17.47 13.12
N PHE A 242 -5.24 16.17 12.85
CA PHE A 242 -4.49 15.07 13.42
C PHE A 242 -3.02 15.05 12.96
N ILE A 243 -2.77 15.46 11.71
CA ILE A 243 -1.42 15.66 11.16
C ILE A 243 -0.82 16.93 11.76
N ALA A 244 -1.51 18.07 11.66
CA ALA A 244 -0.99 19.38 12.02
C ALA A 244 -0.58 19.48 13.50
N ASN A 245 -1.31 18.84 14.41
CA ASN A 245 -0.98 18.83 15.84
C ASN A 245 0.07 17.77 16.24
N GLY A 246 0.62 17.02 15.29
CA GLY A 246 1.64 15.97 15.51
C GLY A 246 1.13 14.67 16.11
N SER A 247 -0.19 14.51 16.28
CA SER A 247 -0.78 13.27 16.81
C SER A 247 -0.58 12.10 15.86
N TYR A 248 -0.61 12.34 14.54
CA TYR A 248 -0.34 11.33 13.53
C TYR A 248 1.10 10.80 13.63
N ASP A 249 2.10 11.68 13.68
CA ASP A 249 3.51 11.30 13.85
C ASP A 249 3.74 10.50 15.14
N LYS A 250 3.08 10.90 16.23
CA LYS A 250 3.15 10.18 17.53
C LYS A 250 2.55 8.78 17.42
N HIS A 251 1.40 8.65 16.72
CA HIS A 251 0.77 7.37 16.48
C HIS A 251 1.66 6.45 15.63
N ILE A 252 2.18 6.94 14.49
CA ILE A 252 3.08 6.18 13.61
C ILE A 252 4.31 5.69 14.38
N ARG A 253 4.96 6.54 15.17
CA ARG A 253 6.12 6.12 15.99
C ARG A 253 5.78 4.99 16.96
N ARG A 254 4.62 5.07 17.62
CA ARG A 254 4.14 4.02 18.54
C ARG A 254 3.90 2.70 17.80
N MET A 255 3.20 2.75 16.68
CA MET A 255 2.87 1.57 15.87
C MET A 255 4.12 0.94 15.26
N ARG A 256 5.08 1.74 14.80
CA ARG A 256 6.37 1.26 14.30
C ARG A 256 7.12 0.43 15.35
N LEU A 257 7.14 0.87 16.59
CA LEU A 257 7.77 0.11 17.68
C LEU A 257 7.02 -1.19 18.00
N SER A 258 5.69 -1.16 17.99
CA SER A 258 4.87 -2.35 18.21
C SER A 258 5.07 -3.38 17.10
N TYR A 259 4.95 -2.98 15.84
CA TYR A 259 5.09 -3.88 14.70
C TYR A 259 6.51 -4.44 14.55
N ARG A 260 7.54 -3.66 14.88
CA ARG A 260 8.91 -4.17 14.95
C ARG A 260 9.03 -5.33 15.94
N ARG A 261 8.53 -5.19 17.17
CA ARG A 261 8.55 -6.25 18.18
C ARG A 261 7.80 -7.50 17.73
N ARG A 262 6.62 -7.31 17.09
CA ARG A 262 5.82 -8.42 16.57
C ARG A 262 6.55 -9.17 15.44
N ARG A 263 7.14 -8.42 14.51
CA ARG A 263 7.96 -9.00 13.46
C ARG A 263 9.10 -9.83 14.03
N ASP A 264 9.87 -9.26 14.95
CA ASP A 264 11.04 -9.93 15.53
C ASP A 264 10.61 -11.21 16.27
N ARG A 265 9.50 -11.16 17.01
CA ARG A 265 8.91 -12.34 17.67
C ARG A 265 8.46 -13.41 16.66
N LEU A 266 7.81 -13.02 15.56
CA LEU A 266 7.37 -13.94 14.53
C LEU A 266 8.57 -14.61 13.86
N VAL A 267 9.59 -13.85 13.49
CA VAL A 267 10.82 -14.38 12.86
C VAL A 267 11.52 -15.37 13.81
N GLU A 268 11.60 -15.05 15.10
CA GLU A 268 12.20 -15.96 16.10
C GLU A 268 11.42 -17.26 16.23
N ALA A 269 10.08 -17.17 16.27
CA ALA A 269 9.22 -18.36 16.39
C ALA A 269 9.29 -19.27 15.16
N LEU A 270 9.62 -18.71 13.98
CA LEU A 270 9.73 -19.46 12.72
C LEU A 270 11.07 -20.16 12.53
N ARG A 271 12.12 -19.85 13.28
CA ARG A 271 13.46 -20.45 13.13
C ARG A 271 13.51 -21.99 13.13
N PRO A 272 12.68 -22.71 13.92
CA PRO A 272 12.72 -24.18 13.92
C PRO A 272 12.13 -24.83 12.66
N TYR A 273 11.48 -24.05 11.80
CA TYR A 273 10.74 -24.56 10.66
C TYR A 273 11.53 -24.36 9.36
N ASP A 274 11.32 -25.28 8.39
CA ASP A 274 11.95 -25.22 7.06
C ASP A 274 11.18 -24.24 6.17
N VAL A 275 11.23 -22.96 6.52
CA VAL A 275 10.62 -21.86 5.76
C VAL A 275 11.63 -20.73 5.59
N GLY A 276 11.76 -20.24 4.37
CA GLY A 276 12.52 -19.03 4.10
C GLY A 276 11.71 -17.81 4.52
N VAL A 277 12.33 -16.86 5.21
CA VAL A 277 11.71 -15.57 5.52
C VAL A 277 12.25 -14.53 4.56
N ALA A 278 11.42 -14.07 3.64
CA ALA A 278 11.79 -13.05 2.65
C ALA A 278 11.37 -11.64 3.09
N GLY A 279 12.07 -10.66 2.57
CA GLY A 279 11.76 -9.24 2.74
C GLY A 279 12.63 -8.52 3.76
N LEU A 280 12.52 -7.20 3.73
CA LEU A 280 13.22 -6.29 4.63
C LEU A 280 12.57 -6.20 6.01
N SER A 281 13.27 -5.53 6.92
CA SER A 281 12.71 -5.11 8.21
C SER A 281 11.77 -3.91 8.00
N ALA A 282 10.61 -4.14 7.39
CA ALA A 282 9.62 -3.13 7.03
C ALA A 282 8.20 -3.71 6.99
N GLY A 283 7.19 -2.85 6.83
CA GLY A 283 5.81 -3.18 6.55
C GLY A 283 5.05 -3.85 7.69
N LEU A 284 3.98 -4.56 7.32
CA LEU A 284 3.05 -5.21 8.25
C LEU A 284 2.95 -6.74 8.02
N HIS A 285 3.73 -7.29 7.10
CA HIS A 285 3.70 -8.71 6.74
C HIS A 285 5.10 -9.25 6.44
N LEU A 286 5.21 -10.56 6.41
CA LEU A 286 6.36 -11.32 5.91
C LEU A 286 5.88 -12.27 4.82
N LEU A 287 6.72 -12.51 3.82
CA LEU A 287 6.58 -13.64 2.92
C LEU A 287 7.39 -14.81 3.48
N LEU A 288 6.73 -15.93 3.72
CA LEU A 288 7.37 -17.20 4.02
C LEU A 288 7.41 -18.03 2.75
N THR A 289 8.60 -18.30 2.25
CA THR A 289 8.79 -19.22 1.12
C THR A 289 8.67 -20.65 1.60
N LEU A 290 7.98 -21.47 0.82
CA LEU A 290 7.70 -22.88 1.11
C LEU A 290 8.39 -23.76 0.07
N PRO A 291 8.63 -25.04 0.38
CA PRO A 291 9.01 -26.03 -0.64
C PRO A 291 7.95 -26.11 -1.75
N ASP A 292 8.41 -26.34 -2.99
CA ASP A 292 7.56 -26.40 -4.17
C ASP A 292 6.45 -27.45 -4.01
N GLY A 293 5.22 -27.09 -4.34
CA GLY A 293 4.01 -27.93 -4.26
C GLY A 293 3.34 -27.98 -2.89
N THR A 294 3.87 -27.30 -1.86
CA THR A 294 3.35 -27.43 -0.48
C THR A 294 2.36 -26.31 -0.08
N GLU A 295 2.29 -25.21 -0.81
CA GLU A 295 1.38 -24.09 -0.48
C GLU A 295 -0.08 -24.52 -0.31
N PRO A 296 -0.70 -25.31 -1.22
CA PRO A 296 -2.09 -25.71 -1.09
C PRO A 296 -2.38 -26.48 0.21
N GLU A 297 -1.46 -27.37 0.59
CA GLU A 297 -1.61 -28.15 1.81
C GLU A 297 -1.46 -27.29 3.08
N VAL A 298 -0.51 -26.36 3.09
CA VAL A 298 -0.34 -25.39 4.21
C VAL A 298 -1.60 -24.54 4.37
N ILE A 299 -2.16 -24.03 3.28
CA ILE A 299 -3.38 -23.21 3.31
C ILE A 299 -4.59 -24.04 3.82
N ARG A 300 -4.72 -25.29 3.35
CA ARG A 300 -5.80 -26.19 3.80
C ARG A 300 -5.72 -26.45 5.31
N ARG A 301 -4.52 -26.82 5.82
CA ARG A 301 -4.29 -27.06 7.25
C ARG A 301 -4.52 -25.82 8.11
N ALA A 302 -4.11 -24.64 7.60
CA ALA A 302 -4.39 -23.39 8.29
C ALA A 302 -5.89 -23.18 8.45
N GLY A 303 -6.68 -23.42 7.39
CA GLY A 303 -8.14 -23.34 7.45
C GLY A 303 -8.74 -24.29 8.49
N GLU A 304 -8.28 -25.54 8.54
CA GLU A 304 -8.72 -26.55 9.54
C GLU A 304 -8.36 -26.15 10.97
N ALA A 305 -7.22 -25.46 11.16
CA ALA A 305 -6.80 -24.91 12.45
C ALA A 305 -7.45 -23.56 12.78
N GLY A 306 -8.40 -23.08 11.96
CA GLY A 306 -9.06 -21.80 12.19
C GLY A 306 -8.14 -20.57 11.97
N ILE A 307 -7.15 -20.70 11.08
CA ILE A 307 -6.22 -19.63 10.73
C ILE A 307 -6.49 -19.18 9.29
N ALA A 308 -6.78 -17.91 9.11
CA ALA A 308 -6.83 -17.30 7.79
C ALA A 308 -5.41 -16.89 7.36
N LEU A 309 -4.95 -17.42 6.23
CA LEU A 309 -3.69 -17.12 5.56
C LEU A 309 -3.90 -16.77 4.09
N SER A 310 -2.93 -16.10 3.50
CA SER A 310 -2.91 -15.77 2.07
C SER A 310 -1.75 -16.55 1.40
N GLY A 311 -2.09 -17.43 0.45
CA GLY A 311 -1.09 -18.08 -0.39
C GLY A 311 -0.51 -17.12 -1.43
N LEU A 312 0.74 -17.33 -1.81
CA LEU A 312 1.42 -16.52 -2.82
C LEU A 312 0.82 -16.73 -4.21
N GLY A 313 0.31 -17.92 -4.49
CA GLY A 313 -0.35 -18.26 -5.75
C GLY A 313 -1.59 -17.38 -6.04
N LEU A 314 -2.34 -16.95 -5.02
CA LEU A 314 -3.45 -15.99 -5.17
C LEU A 314 -2.98 -14.61 -5.68
N LEU A 315 -1.78 -14.23 -5.31
CA LEU A 315 -1.20 -12.92 -5.63
C LEU A 315 -0.53 -12.91 -7.00
N ARG A 316 -0.24 -14.08 -7.58
CA ARG A 316 0.34 -14.20 -8.92
C ARG A 316 -0.66 -13.77 -9.97
N HIS A 317 -0.21 -12.96 -10.94
CA HIS A 317 -1.02 -12.58 -12.08
C HIS A 317 -1.36 -13.81 -12.94
N PRO A 318 -2.62 -14.01 -13.35
CA PRO A 318 -3.00 -15.20 -14.14
C PRO A 318 -2.26 -15.29 -15.47
N ASP A 319 -1.99 -14.14 -16.11
CA ASP A 319 -1.29 -14.06 -17.40
C ASP A 319 0.24 -13.96 -17.24
N ALA A 320 0.79 -14.11 -16.03
CA ALA A 320 2.23 -14.17 -15.85
C ALA A 320 2.80 -15.42 -16.55
N GLY A 321 3.67 -15.19 -17.53
CA GLY A 321 4.25 -16.24 -18.36
C GLY A 321 5.18 -17.21 -17.59
N PRO A 322 5.66 -18.25 -18.27
CA PRO A 322 6.55 -19.25 -17.65
C PRO A 322 7.93 -18.70 -17.28
N GLU A 323 8.36 -17.61 -17.90
CA GLU A 323 9.59 -16.87 -17.57
C GLU A 323 9.54 -16.25 -16.16
N ILE A 324 8.35 -15.97 -15.64
CA ILE A 324 8.15 -15.48 -14.28
C ILE A 324 7.97 -16.68 -13.36
N ARG A 325 9.06 -17.02 -12.65
CA ARG A 325 9.12 -18.19 -11.79
C ARG A 325 7.92 -18.24 -10.84
N ARG A 326 7.26 -19.41 -10.82
CA ARG A 326 6.28 -19.74 -9.78
C ARG A 326 7.01 -20.17 -8.52
N THR A 327 6.63 -19.60 -7.40
CA THR A 327 7.18 -19.89 -6.08
C THR A 327 6.02 -20.15 -5.13
N ASP A 328 6.10 -21.20 -4.33
CA ASP A 328 5.14 -21.44 -3.27
C ASP A 328 5.49 -20.62 -2.03
N GLY A 329 4.48 -20.10 -1.37
CA GLY A 329 4.68 -19.29 -0.18
C GLY A 329 3.38 -18.84 0.48
N ILE A 330 3.50 -18.32 1.68
CA ILE A 330 2.38 -17.71 2.40
C ILE A 330 2.77 -16.32 2.87
N VAL A 331 1.81 -15.40 2.76
CA VAL A 331 1.99 -14.01 3.24
C VAL A 331 1.35 -13.92 4.62
N VAL A 332 2.16 -13.66 5.63
CA VAL A 332 1.75 -13.66 7.03
C VAL A 332 1.79 -12.24 7.58
N SER A 333 0.63 -11.69 7.94
CA SER A 333 0.55 -10.37 8.57
C SER A 333 0.86 -10.46 10.08
N PHE A 334 1.81 -9.65 10.50
CA PHE A 334 2.01 -9.36 11.93
C PHE A 334 1.32 -8.06 12.37
N GLY A 335 0.78 -7.31 11.41
CA GLY A 335 0.01 -6.08 11.66
C GLY A 335 -1.46 -6.34 12.00
N THR A 336 -2.10 -7.33 11.38
CA THR A 336 -3.55 -7.56 11.46
C THR A 336 -4.05 -8.03 12.84
N PRO A 337 -3.40 -8.98 13.53
CA PRO A 337 -3.88 -9.43 14.83
C PRO A 337 -3.85 -8.31 15.88
N ALA A 338 -4.85 -8.29 16.76
CA ALA A 338 -4.77 -7.43 17.96
C ALA A 338 -3.61 -7.88 18.86
N GLU A 339 -3.02 -6.93 19.62
CA GLU A 339 -1.84 -7.20 20.46
C GLU A 339 -2.03 -8.41 21.38
N HIS A 340 -3.19 -8.50 22.06
CA HIS A 340 -3.50 -9.60 22.98
C HIS A 340 -3.67 -10.97 22.29
N ALA A 341 -4.00 -10.99 20.99
CA ALA A 341 -4.23 -12.22 20.23
C ALA A 341 -2.98 -12.67 19.43
N PHE A 342 -1.95 -11.81 19.34
CA PHE A 342 -0.82 -12.04 18.46
C PHE A 342 0.00 -13.29 18.84
N ALA A 343 0.24 -13.50 20.12
CA ALA A 343 0.98 -14.67 20.60
C ALA A 343 0.31 -15.99 20.19
N ALA A 344 -0.99 -16.11 20.48
CA ALA A 344 -1.76 -17.31 20.12
C ALA A 344 -1.85 -17.53 18.60
N ALA A 345 -1.89 -16.46 17.80
CA ALA A 345 -1.87 -16.56 16.34
C ALA A 345 -0.52 -17.09 15.82
N VAL A 346 0.60 -16.67 16.42
CA VAL A 346 1.93 -17.19 16.07
C VAL A 346 2.07 -18.66 16.46
N ASP A 347 1.63 -19.04 17.68
CA ASP A 347 1.70 -20.43 18.15
C ASP A 347 0.85 -21.37 17.25
N ALA A 348 -0.33 -20.92 16.85
CA ALA A 348 -1.19 -21.67 15.93
C ALA A 348 -0.53 -21.83 14.53
N LEU A 349 0.08 -20.77 13.98
CA LEU A 349 0.84 -20.84 12.73
C LEU A 349 1.98 -21.87 12.83
N CYS A 350 2.73 -21.84 13.93
CA CYS A 350 3.81 -22.80 14.19
C CYS A 350 3.29 -24.25 14.19
N GLY A 351 2.11 -24.49 14.78
CA GLY A 351 1.44 -25.80 14.75
C GLY A 351 1.11 -26.29 13.34
N VAL A 352 0.64 -25.40 12.46
CA VAL A 352 0.36 -25.73 11.05
C VAL A 352 1.65 -26.10 10.31
N LEU A 353 2.73 -25.32 10.49
CA LEU A 353 4.02 -25.57 9.82
C LEU A 353 4.71 -26.85 10.32
N ALA A 354 4.56 -27.19 11.60
CA ALA A 354 5.08 -28.44 12.15
C ALA A 354 4.44 -29.68 11.49
N GLY A 355 3.13 -29.63 11.26
CA GLY A 355 2.39 -30.71 10.61
C GLY A 355 2.60 -30.84 9.11
N ALA A 356 3.10 -29.80 8.43
CA ALA A 356 3.36 -29.83 6.99
C ALA A 356 4.67 -30.56 6.61
N ARG A 357 5.46 -31.04 7.57
CA ARG A 357 6.71 -31.80 7.37
C ARG A 357 6.52 -33.28 7.11
N HIS A 358 5.28 -33.77 7.10
CA HIS A 358 4.92 -35.17 6.85
C HIS A 358 3.97 -35.28 5.64
#